data_aaac84473aa20da434a0dd3dd36d8b78
#
_entry.id   aaac84473aa20da434a0dd3dd36d8b78
#
_cell.length_a   1.000
_cell.length_b   1.000
_cell.length_c   1.000
_cell.angle_alpha   90.00
_cell.angle_beta   90.00
_cell.angle_gamma   90.00
#
_symmetry.space_group_name_H-M   'P 1'
#
loop_
_entity.id
_entity.type
_entity.pdbx_description
1 polymer ?
#
loop_
_entity_poly.entity_id
_entity_poly.type
_entity_poly.pdbx_seq_one_letter_code
_entity_poly.pdbx_strand_id
1 'polypeptide(L)'
;MKIVLSPSKTKTISDTAIAVRDGQFQPHITQEIVKHVQSLDVAALGKALKLKEDKAQALFDFYQEFESHPVGFACESYDGIAFKYLDWTGLSDEAKNFGKNHLVIMSALYGVVEPTMGVRDYRLDMVDKVGINLYDTWREAVDAHFHKEDRILNLASKEYATMVNHPKVVTVEFWELRGDTYKQMSTSSKMSRGMMAHACLTNQVKHVRDLPREINGFICVTDIESITIPSESMTIRYERK
;
A
#
# COMPACT_ATOMS: atom_id res chain seq x y z
N MET A 1 -6.71 -1.90 -15.24
CA MET A 1 -5.69 -2.51 -14.34
C MET A 1 -5.53 -1.64 -13.13
N LYS A 2 -5.67 -2.16 -11.92
CA LYS A 2 -5.35 -1.45 -10.67
C LYS A 2 -3.89 -1.69 -10.29
N ILE A 3 -3.26 -0.67 -9.73
CA ILE A 3 -1.88 -0.69 -9.24
C ILE A 3 -1.94 -0.67 -7.72
N VAL A 4 -1.39 -1.69 -7.05
CA VAL A 4 -1.51 -1.86 -5.61
C VAL A 4 -0.17 -1.60 -4.92
N LEU A 5 -0.15 -0.70 -3.93
CA LEU A 5 0.99 -0.41 -3.06
C LEU A 5 0.70 -0.79 -1.60
N SER A 6 1.76 -1.06 -0.84
CA SER A 6 1.68 -1.08 0.63
C SER A 6 1.60 0.33 1.20
N PRO A 7 1.05 0.51 2.39
CA PRO A 7 1.08 1.79 3.11
C PRO A 7 2.49 2.09 3.63
N SER A 8 2.63 3.25 4.28
CA SER A 8 3.82 3.56 5.07
C SER A 8 3.50 3.61 6.57
N LYS A 9 4.43 3.14 7.39
CA LYS A 9 4.36 3.31 8.86
C LYS A 9 4.52 4.77 9.28
N THR A 10 5.33 5.53 8.53
CA THR A 10 5.53 6.97 8.75
C THR A 10 4.60 7.77 7.87
N LYS A 11 4.01 8.79 8.43
CA LYS A 11 3.13 9.74 7.76
C LYS A 11 3.48 11.15 8.24
N THR A 12 3.27 12.10 7.35
CA THR A 12 3.33 13.52 7.65
C THR A 12 1.98 14.11 7.27
N ILE A 13 1.17 14.44 8.27
CA ILE A 13 -0.14 15.05 8.03
C ILE A 13 0.08 16.57 8.02
N SER A 14 -0.22 17.23 6.91
CA SER A 14 -0.18 18.69 6.84
C SER A 14 -1.34 19.26 7.65
N ASP A 15 -1.09 20.41 8.33
CA ASP A 15 -2.09 21.12 9.15
C ASP A 15 -3.26 21.74 8.36
N THR A 16 -3.30 21.55 7.04
CA THR A 16 -4.46 21.92 6.23
C THR A 16 -5.62 21.01 6.61
N ALA A 17 -6.50 21.51 7.45
CA ALA A 17 -7.73 20.85 7.85
C ALA A 17 -8.58 20.54 6.61
N ILE A 18 -8.32 19.41 6.02
CA ILE A 18 -9.21 18.84 5.01
C ILE A 18 -10.35 18.23 5.80
N ALA A 19 -11.54 18.77 5.65
CA ALA A 19 -12.74 18.11 6.15
C ALA A 19 -12.76 16.71 5.51
N VAL A 20 -12.51 15.69 6.34
CA VAL A 20 -12.66 14.30 5.90
C VAL A 20 -14.11 14.16 5.50
N ARG A 21 -14.33 14.13 4.22
CA ARG A 21 -15.64 13.78 3.70
C ARG A 21 -15.65 12.29 3.39
N ASP A 22 -16.78 11.68 3.74
CA ASP A 22 -17.39 10.50 3.18
C ASP A 22 -16.65 9.96 1.94
N GLY A 23 -15.68 9.11 2.14
CA GLY A 23 -14.85 8.55 1.07
C GLY A 23 -13.99 7.40 1.58
N GLN A 24 -14.10 7.05 2.86
CA GLN A 24 -13.47 5.84 3.38
C GLN A 24 -14.12 4.61 2.75
N PHE A 25 -13.31 3.64 2.39
CA PHE A 25 -13.73 2.44 1.68
C PHE A 25 -14.89 1.70 2.36
N GLN A 26 -14.74 1.38 3.65
CA GLN A 26 -15.77 0.76 4.49
C GLN A 26 -15.71 1.37 5.89
N PRO A 27 -16.34 2.52 6.13
CA PRO A 27 -16.19 3.27 7.38
C PRO A 27 -16.55 2.46 8.63
N HIS A 28 -17.55 1.59 8.54
CA HIS A 28 -18.01 0.76 9.66
C HIS A 28 -16.92 -0.25 10.09
N ILE A 29 -16.20 -0.86 9.13
CA ILE A 29 -15.10 -1.78 9.45
C ILE A 29 -13.94 -1.01 10.10
N THR A 30 -13.59 0.16 9.56
CA THR A 30 -12.57 1.03 10.17
C THR A 30 -12.94 1.40 11.60
N GLN A 31 -14.20 1.81 11.85
CA GLN A 31 -14.69 2.14 13.21
C GLN A 31 -14.67 0.92 14.15
N GLU A 32 -15.00 -0.25 13.67
CA GLU A 32 -14.93 -1.49 14.44
C GLU A 32 -13.48 -1.79 14.85
N ILE A 33 -12.53 -1.70 13.92
CA ILE A 33 -11.09 -1.87 14.21
C ILE A 33 -10.61 -0.83 15.23
N VAL A 34 -10.97 0.44 15.05
CA VAL A 34 -10.61 1.52 16.00
C VAL A 34 -11.13 1.22 17.39
N LYS A 35 -12.43 0.90 17.53
CA LYS A 35 -13.04 0.54 18.82
C LYS A 35 -12.34 -0.65 19.48
N HIS A 36 -11.97 -1.64 18.68
CA HIS A 36 -11.25 -2.80 19.16
C HIS A 36 -9.86 -2.43 19.69
N VAL A 37 -9.10 -1.62 18.96
CA VAL A 37 -7.80 -1.11 19.40
C VAL A 37 -7.92 -0.24 20.65
N GLN A 38 -8.95 0.61 20.74
CA GLN A 38 -9.27 1.44 21.91
C GLN A 38 -9.57 0.61 23.18
N SER A 39 -10.07 -0.63 23.02
CA SER A 39 -10.37 -1.52 24.15
C SER A 39 -9.13 -2.19 24.75
N LEU A 40 -7.96 -2.11 24.09
CA LEU A 40 -6.70 -2.64 24.60
C LEU A 40 -6.09 -1.65 25.59
N ASP A 41 -5.48 -2.16 26.65
CA ASP A 41 -4.63 -1.33 27.50
C ASP A 41 -3.24 -1.08 26.87
N VAL A 42 -2.46 -0.17 27.46
CA VAL A 42 -1.13 0.21 26.95
C VAL A 42 -0.19 -0.99 26.82
N ALA A 43 -0.21 -1.90 27.79
CA ALA A 43 0.66 -3.07 27.81
C ALA A 43 0.29 -4.07 26.69
N ALA A 44 -1.02 -4.33 26.51
CA ALA A 44 -1.52 -5.18 25.43
C ALA A 44 -1.21 -4.58 24.06
N LEU A 45 -1.43 -3.28 23.87
CA LEU A 45 -1.12 -2.56 22.63
C LEU A 45 0.40 -2.59 22.34
N GLY A 46 1.24 -2.32 23.35
CA GLY A 46 2.69 -2.39 23.23
C GLY A 46 3.19 -3.78 22.81
N LYS A 47 2.61 -4.83 23.40
CA LYS A 47 2.90 -6.22 23.03
C LYS A 47 2.46 -6.56 21.63
N ALA A 48 1.23 -6.15 21.25
CA ALA A 48 0.64 -6.42 19.93
C ALA A 48 1.47 -5.82 18.80
N LEU A 49 1.91 -4.57 18.96
CA LEU A 49 2.65 -3.83 17.94
C LEU A 49 4.18 -3.84 18.16
N LYS A 50 4.67 -4.58 19.16
CA LYS A 50 6.08 -4.67 19.52
C LYS A 50 6.72 -3.29 19.78
N LEU A 51 6.02 -2.45 20.54
CA LEU A 51 6.44 -1.11 20.91
C LEU A 51 7.09 -1.08 22.29
N LYS A 52 7.98 -0.12 22.49
CA LYS A 52 8.42 0.28 23.83
C LYS A 52 7.28 1.04 24.53
N GLU A 53 7.32 1.09 25.87
CA GLU A 53 6.26 1.64 26.69
C GLU A 53 5.89 3.08 26.32
N ASP A 54 6.89 3.96 26.12
CA ASP A 54 6.68 5.36 25.71
C ASP A 54 5.88 5.48 24.40
N LYS A 55 6.23 4.64 23.42
CA LYS A 55 5.55 4.60 22.11
C LYS A 55 4.18 3.92 22.20
N ALA A 56 4.04 2.94 23.09
CA ALA A 56 2.75 2.28 23.32
C ALA A 56 1.77 3.25 23.98
N GLN A 57 2.23 4.05 24.97
CA GLN A 57 1.42 5.07 25.60
C GLN A 57 0.97 6.13 24.60
N ALA A 58 1.90 6.70 23.83
CA ALA A 58 1.57 7.69 22.81
C ALA A 58 0.56 7.17 21.77
N LEU A 59 0.68 5.91 21.36
CA LEU A 59 -0.25 5.28 20.42
C LEU A 59 -1.61 4.99 21.07
N PHE A 60 -1.63 4.59 22.33
CA PHE A 60 -2.86 4.43 23.11
C PHE A 60 -3.63 5.75 23.18
N ASP A 61 -2.96 6.84 23.57
CA ASP A 61 -3.56 8.17 23.66
C ASP A 61 -4.09 8.61 22.29
N PHE A 62 -3.33 8.39 21.21
CA PHE A 62 -3.76 8.63 19.85
C PHE A 62 -5.08 7.92 19.51
N TYR A 63 -5.19 6.63 19.82
CA TYR A 63 -6.43 5.89 19.51
C TYR A 63 -7.60 6.31 20.41
N GLN A 64 -7.37 6.71 21.67
CA GLN A 64 -8.45 7.21 22.53
C GLN A 64 -9.08 8.49 21.96
N GLU A 65 -8.29 9.32 21.29
CA GLU A 65 -8.71 10.58 20.66
C GLU A 65 -8.74 10.49 19.13
N PHE A 66 -8.90 9.31 18.56
CA PHE A 66 -8.71 9.03 17.14
C PHE A 66 -9.42 10.02 16.22
N GLU A 67 -10.68 10.36 16.50
CA GLU A 67 -11.48 11.25 15.65
C GLU A 67 -11.04 12.71 15.71
N SER A 68 -10.33 13.13 16.76
CA SER A 68 -9.83 14.51 16.93
C SER A 68 -8.55 14.81 16.14
N HIS A 69 -7.83 13.75 15.72
CA HIS A 69 -6.57 13.91 15.02
C HIS A 69 -6.75 14.41 13.58
N PRO A 70 -5.81 15.22 13.07
CA PRO A 70 -5.88 15.78 11.73
C PRO A 70 -5.82 14.69 10.67
N VAL A 71 -6.35 15.02 9.49
CA VAL A 71 -6.46 14.13 8.35
C VAL A 71 -5.80 14.77 7.14
N GLY A 72 -5.02 13.99 6.41
CA GLY A 72 -4.39 14.42 5.16
C GLY A 72 -4.71 13.45 4.02
N PHE A 73 -4.54 13.88 2.77
CA PHE A 73 -4.67 13.00 1.62
C PHE A 73 -3.62 11.88 1.64
N ALA A 74 -4.02 10.66 1.37
CA ALA A 74 -3.19 9.48 1.53
C ALA A 74 -1.83 9.58 0.82
N CYS A 75 -1.82 9.88 -0.49
CA CYS A 75 -0.57 9.96 -1.24
C CYS A 75 0.35 11.12 -0.83
N GLU A 76 -0.19 12.15 -0.19
CA GLU A 76 0.57 13.29 0.33
C GLU A 76 1.03 13.06 1.77
N SER A 77 0.32 12.21 2.51
CA SER A 77 0.58 11.93 3.92
C SER A 77 1.54 10.77 4.15
N TYR A 78 1.46 9.70 3.37
CA TYR A 78 2.40 8.58 3.52
C TYR A 78 3.83 9.01 3.15
N ASP A 79 4.76 8.96 4.13
CA ASP A 79 6.15 9.42 4.00
C ASP A 79 7.17 8.28 4.13
N GLY A 80 6.90 7.14 3.52
CA GLY A 80 7.84 6.02 3.44
C GLY A 80 8.63 6.01 2.15
N ILE A 81 9.68 5.16 2.09
CA ILE A 81 10.58 5.07 0.94
C ILE A 81 9.80 4.94 -0.38
N ALA A 82 8.81 4.06 -0.46
CA ALA A 82 8.03 3.87 -1.68
C ALA A 82 7.29 5.15 -2.11
N PHE A 83 6.76 5.92 -1.16
CA PHE A 83 6.04 7.16 -1.46
C PHE A 83 6.96 8.30 -1.87
N LYS A 84 8.17 8.38 -1.30
CA LYS A 84 9.20 9.34 -1.75
C LYS A 84 9.58 9.12 -3.22
N TYR A 85 9.58 7.87 -3.68
CA TYR A 85 9.87 7.52 -5.07
C TYR A 85 8.63 7.43 -5.96
N LEU A 86 7.44 7.33 -5.39
CA LEU A 86 6.18 7.57 -6.09
C LEU A 86 6.06 9.04 -6.49
N ASP A 87 6.58 9.93 -5.63
CA ASP A 87 6.61 11.39 -5.87
C ASP A 87 5.26 11.93 -6.38
N TRP A 88 4.19 11.64 -5.62
CA TRP A 88 2.83 12.01 -6.02
C TRP A 88 2.68 13.50 -6.30
N THR A 89 3.30 14.35 -5.51
CA THR A 89 3.22 15.81 -5.66
C THR A 89 3.89 16.31 -6.93
N GLY A 90 4.97 15.65 -7.37
CA GLY A 90 5.69 15.96 -8.62
C GLY A 90 5.04 15.44 -9.89
N LEU A 91 3.97 14.60 -9.79
CA LEU A 91 3.23 14.13 -10.97
C LEU A 91 2.43 15.25 -11.64
N SER A 92 2.28 15.16 -12.96
CA SER A 92 1.36 16.03 -13.71
C SER A 92 -0.10 15.78 -13.31
N ASP A 93 -0.98 16.74 -13.61
CA ASP A 93 -2.42 16.60 -13.34
C ASP A 93 -3.04 15.41 -14.08
N GLU A 94 -2.58 15.12 -15.29
CA GLU A 94 -3.01 13.95 -16.08
C GLU A 94 -2.61 12.65 -15.39
N ALA A 95 -1.36 12.56 -14.89
CA ALA A 95 -0.86 11.40 -14.17
C ALA A 95 -1.60 11.21 -12.82
N LYS A 96 -1.87 12.31 -12.10
CA LYS A 96 -2.67 12.29 -10.88
C LYS A 96 -4.11 11.83 -11.15
N ASN A 97 -4.73 12.32 -12.22
CA ASN A 97 -6.08 11.91 -12.61
C ASN A 97 -6.13 10.42 -13.01
N PHE A 98 -5.11 9.94 -13.72
CA PHE A 98 -4.96 8.50 -13.97
C PHE A 98 -4.79 7.75 -12.65
N GLY A 99 -3.94 8.24 -11.74
CA GLY A 99 -3.67 7.64 -10.44
C GLY A 99 -4.90 7.52 -9.55
N LYS A 100 -5.78 8.53 -9.52
CA LYS A 100 -7.06 8.47 -8.76
C LYS A 100 -7.94 7.27 -9.17
N ASN A 101 -7.85 6.84 -10.42
CA ASN A 101 -8.65 5.73 -10.93
C ASN A 101 -7.92 4.38 -10.90
N HIS A 102 -6.59 4.39 -10.80
CA HIS A 102 -5.78 3.18 -10.98
C HIS A 102 -4.93 2.81 -9.76
N LEU A 103 -4.48 3.78 -8.96
CA LEU A 103 -3.65 3.51 -7.79
C LEU A 103 -4.51 3.20 -6.56
N VAL A 104 -4.12 2.14 -5.86
CA VAL A 104 -4.70 1.72 -4.58
C VAL A 104 -3.58 1.46 -3.58
N ILE A 105 -3.75 1.97 -2.38
CA ILE A 105 -2.87 1.70 -1.24
C ILE A 105 -3.63 0.76 -0.28
N MET A 106 -3.06 -0.39 0.04
CA MET A 106 -3.65 -1.30 1.02
C MET A 106 -3.35 -0.81 2.43
N SER A 107 -4.29 -0.92 3.33
CA SER A 107 -4.16 -0.43 4.70
C SER A 107 -4.78 -1.41 5.70
N ALA A 108 -4.09 -1.66 6.81
CA ALA A 108 -4.62 -2.48 7.89
C ALA A 108 -5.82 -1.81 8.60
N LEU A 109 -5.84 -0.47 8.65
CA LEU A 109 -6.92 0.29 9.31
C LEU A 109 -8.07 0.65 8.36
N TYR A 110 -7.75 1.01 7.10
CA TYR A 110 -8.74 1.56 6.16
C TYR A 110 -9.09 0.60 5.00
N GLY A 111 -8.46 -0.57 4.92
CA GLY A 111 -8.66 -1.53 3.84
C GLY A 111 -8.08 -1.06 2.52
N VAL A 112 -8.92 -0.57 1.64
CA VAL A 112 -8.57 0.02 0.35
C VAL A 112 -8.53 1.54 0.46
N VAL A 113 -7.40 2.16 0.11
CA VAL A 113 -7.18 3.60 0.18
C VAL A 113 -6.86 4.16 -1.19
N GLU A 114 -7.65 5.10 -1.65
CA GLU A 114 -7.40 5.85 -2.89
C GLU A 114 -6.43 7.02 -2.63
N PRO A 115 -5.72 7.55 -3.65
CA PRO A 115 -4.70 8.60 -3.48
C PRO A 115 -5.17 9.84 -2.72
N THR A 116 -6.41 10.26 -2.93
CA THR A 116 -7.00 11.47 -2.34
C THR A 116 -7.92 11.20 -1.16
N MET A 117 -7.95 9.96 -0.68
CA MET A 117 -8.70 9.58 0.51
C MET A 117 -8.02 10.09 1.76
N GLY A 118 -8.79 10.51 2.75
CA GLY A 118 -8.28 11.00 4.02
C GLY A 118 -7.71 9.90 4.89
N VAL A 119 -6.51 10.11 5.44
CA VAL A 119 -5.88 9.22 6.42
C VAL A 119 -5.35 10.01 7.62
N ARG A 120 -5.36 9.41 8.81
CA ARG A 120 -4.72 9.92 10.02
C ARG A 120 -3.33 9.30 10.19
N ASP A 121 -2.52 9.81 11.10
CA ASP A 121 -1.21 9.23 11.43
C ASP A 121 -1.33 7.99 12.34
N TYR A 122 -2.13 7.04 11.91
CA TYR A 122 -2.31 5.76 12.61
C TYR A 122 -1.09 4.86 12.49
N ARG A 123 -0.95 3.92 13.41
CA ARG A 123 0.00 2.82 13.31
C ARG A 123 -0.73 1.50 13.53
N LEU A 124 -0.85 0.73 12.48
CA LEU A 124 -1.37 -0.63 12.46
C LEU A 124 -0.89 -1.33 11.19
N ASP A 125 -0.35 -2.53 11.34
CA ASP A 125 0.05 -3.41 10.22
C ASP A 125 -0.82 -4.67 10.22
N MET A 126 -0.94 -5.32 9.07
CA MET A 126 -1.79 -6.52 8.91
C MET A 126 -1.39 -7.68 9.82
N VAL A 127 -0.11 -7.75 10.18
CA VAL A 127 0.46 -8.81 11.04
C VAL A 127 0.37 -8.50 12.54
N ASP A 128 -0.10 -7.32 12.92
CA ASP A 128 -0.22 -6.92 14.33
C ASP A 128 -1.34 -7.73 15.02
N LYS A 129 -1.02 -8.24 16.21
CA LYS A 129 -1.93 -9.12 16.96
C LYS A 129 -2.80 -8.33 17.93
N VAL A 130 -3.66 -7.51 17.40
CA VAL A 130 -4.56 -6.65 18.20
C VAL A 130 -5.81 -7.36 18.72
N GLY A 131 -5.83 -8.70 18.72
CA GLY A 131 -6.96 -9.49 19.23
C GLY A 131 -8.00 -9.88 18.17
N ILE A 132 -7.92 -9.29 16.99
CA ILE A 132 -8.70 -9.67 15.80
C ILE A 132 -7.77 -10.04 14.65
N ASN A 133 -8.28 -10.82 13.70
CA ASN A 133 -7.56 -11.14 12.48
C ASN A 133 -7.92 -10.11 11.40
N LEU A 134 -7.04 -9.13 11.17
CA LEU A 134 -7.26 -8.06 10.20
C LEU A 134 -7.44 -8.56 8.76
N TYR A 135 -6.80 -9.68 8.38
CA TYR A 135 -7.03 -10.28 7.07
C TYR A 135 -8.46 -10.81 6.91
N ASP A 136 -8.99 -11.47 7.93
CA ASP A 136 -10.36 -11.99 7.88
C ASP A 136 -11.38 -10.85 7.96
N THR A 137 -11.08 -9.82 8.76
CA THR A 137 -11.93 -8.61 8.89
C THR A 137 -12.13 -7.91 7.55
N TRP A 138 -11.06 -7.82 6.72
CA TRP A 138 -11.12 -7.13 5.44
C TRP A 138 -11.48 -8.01 4.24
N ARG A 139 -11.43 -9.34 4.37
CA ARG A 139 -11.51 -10.30 3.27
C ARG A 139 -12.67 -10.03 2.31
N GLU A 140 -13.89 -10.05 2.83
CA GLU A 140 -15.10 -9.92 2.01
C GLU A 140 -15.15 -8.59 1.25
N ALA A 141 -14.87 -7.49 1.96
CA ALA A 141 -14.92 -6.16 1.39
C ALA A 141 -13.85 -5.93 0.31
N VAL A 142 -12.62 -6.42 0.55
CA VAL A 142 -11.50 -6.30 -0.39
C VAL A 142 -11.71 -7.19 -1.60
N ASP A 143 -12.18 -8.43 -1.41
CA ASP A 143 -12.50 -9.34 -2.51
C ASP A 143 -13.59 -8.76 -3.42
N ALA A 144 -14.67 -8.20 -2.82
CA ALA A 144 -15.73 -7.54 -3.57
C ALA A 144 -15.24 -6.31 -4.35
N HIS A 145 -14.28 -5.55 -3.78
CA HIS A 145 -13.70 -4.38 -4.47
C HIS A 145 -12.91 -4.78 -5.70
N PHE A 146 -12.05 -5.80 -5.58
CA PHE A 146 -11.20 -6.21 -6.69
C PHE A 146 -11.86 -7.16 -7.68
N HIS A 147 -12.98 -7.78 -7.33
CA HIS A 147 -13.66 -8.76 -8.19
C HIS A 147 -14.01 -8.22 -9.60
N LYS A 148 -14.28 -6.92 -9.71
CA LYS A 148 -14.67 -6.26 -10.97
C LYS A 148 -13.49 -5.81 -11.83
N GLU A 149 -12.27 -5.92 -11.32
CA GLU A 149 -11.08 -5.45 -12.00
C GLU A 149 -10.61 -6.48 -13.03
N ASP A 150 -10.18 -6.02 -14.21
CA ASP A 150 -9.63 -6.92 -15.22
C ASP A 150 -8.32 -7.54 -14.78
N ARG A 151 -7.50 -6.78 -14.05
CA ARG A 151 -6.16 -7.17 -13.61
C ARG A 151 -5.65 -6.28 -12.51
N ILE A 152 -4.77 -6.84 -11.70
CA ILE A 152 -4.10 -6.16 -10.61
C ILE A 152 -2.59 -6.23 -10.81
N LEU A 153 -1.91 -5.08 -10.87
CA LEU A 153 -0.46 -4.95 -10.78
C LEU A 153 -0.08 -4.80 -9.31
N ASN A 154 0.47 -5.86 -8.74
CA ASN A 154 0.86 -5.88 -7.35
C ASN A 154 2.30 -5.38 -7.17
N LEU A 155 2.44 -4.19 -6.60
CA LEU A 155 3.69 -3.59 -6.13
C LEU A 155 3.76 -3.57 -4.60
N ALA A 156 2.82 -4.19 -3.90
CA ALA A 156 2.80 -4.27 -2.45
C ALA A 156 3.80 -5.31 -1.92
N SER A 157 4.14 -5.22 -0.64
CA SER A 157 4.88 -6.26 0.06
C SER A 157 4.02 -7.52 0.22
N LYS A 158 4.66 -8.66 0.48
CA LYS A 158 3.96 -9.93 0.68
C LYS A 158 2.82 -9.82 1.72
N GLU A 159 3.05 -9.07 2.79
CA GLU A 159 2.08 -8.83 3.85
C GLU A 159 0.77 -8.24 3.31
N TYR A 160 0.85 -7.17 2.53
CA TYR A 160 -0.32 -6.48 1.98
C TYR A 160 -0.85 -7.12 0.70
N ALA A 161 0.02 -7.78 -0.07
CA ALA A 161 -0.39 -8.55 -1.24
C ALA A 161 -1.34 -9.69 -0.86
N THR A 162 -1.20 -10.27 0.34
CA THR A 162 -2.08 -11.33 0.87
C THR A 162 -3.53 -10.85 1.05
N MET A 163 -3.78 -9.54 1.14
CA MET A 163 -5.15 -9.00 1.17
C MET A 163 -5.86 -9.12 -0.19
N VAL A 164 -5.11 -9.23 -1.28
CA VAL A 164 -5.65 -9.20 -2.64
C VAL A 164 -5.82 -10.63 -3.16
N ASN A 165 -7.05 -11.12 -3.15
CA ASN A 165 -7.43 -12.40 -3.70
C ASN A 165 -8.11 -12.18 -5.07
N HIS A 166 -7.34 -12.29 -6.14
CA HIS A 166 -7.83 -12.09 -7.50
C HIS A 166 -7.12 -13.07 -8.48
N PRO A 167 -7.84 -13.65 -9.46
CA PRO A 167 -7.27 -14.66 -10.37
C PRO A 167 -6.20 -14.11 -11.33
N LYS A 168 -6.13 -12.80 -11.51
CA LYS A 168 -5.22 -12.15 -12.48
C LYS A 168 -4.34 -11.11 -11.78
N VAL A 169 -3.54 -11.54 -10.81
CA VAL A 169 -2.55 -10.69 -10.12
C VAL A 169 -1.21 -10.82 -10.82
N VAL A 170 -0.67 -9.68 -11.25
CA VAL A 170 0.70 -9.57 -11.77
C VAL A 170 1.58 -8.99 -10.68
N THR A 171 2.40 -9.82 -10.06
CA THR A 171 3.34 -9.40 -9.01
C THR A 171 4.67 -9.00 -9.62
N VAL A 172 5.16 -7.81 -9.27
CA VAL A 172 6.49 -7.34 -9.67
C VAL A 172 7.47 -7.57 -8.54
N GLU A 173 8.57 -8.27 -8.85
CA GLU A 173 9.63 -8.57 -7.91
C GLU A 173 10.97 -7.99 -8.36
N PHE A 174 11.73 -7.45 -7.40
CA PHE A 174 13.04 -6.86 -7.60
C PHE A 174 14.11 -7.68 -6.88
N TRP A 175 15.01 -8.30 -7.65
CA TRP A 175 16.04 -9.20 -7.19
C TRP A 175 17.43 -8.62 -7.43
N GLU A 176 18.25 -8.53 -6.41
CA GLU A 176 19.58 -7.97 -6.42
C GLU A 176 20.62 -9.06 -6.17
N LEU A 177 21.67 -9.12 -7.01
CA LEU A 177 22.75 -10.08 -6.83
C LEU A 177 23.59 -9.69 -5.60
N ARG A 178 23.74 -10.64 -4.68
CA ARG A 178 24.57 -10.50 -3.47
C ARG A 178 25.49 -11.73 -3.35
N GLY A 179 26.77 -11.55 -3.64
CA GLY A 179 27.66 -12.67 -3.88
C GLY A 179 27.15 -13.47 -5.10
N ASP A 180 26.93 -14.76 -4.91
CA ASP A 180 26.50 -15.68 -5.97
C ASP A 180 24.96 -15.92 -5.99
N THR A 181 24.18 -15.16 -5.20
CA THR A 181 22.74 -15.40 -5.07
C THR A 181 21.92 -14.12 -5.22
N TYR A 182 20.77 -14.23 -5.89
CA TYR A 182 19.80 -13.16 -5.97
C TYR A 182 18.94 -13.10 -4.69
N LYS A 183 18.77 -11.90 -4.14
CA LYS A 183 17.95 -11.63 -2.94
C LYS A 183 17.06 -10.42 -3.14
N GLN A 184 15.87 -10.45 -2.54
CA GLN A 184 15.01 -9.27 -2.47
C GLN A 184 15.43 -8.40 -1.28
N MET A 185 16.04 -7.26 -1.58
CA MET A 185 16.51 -6.32 -0.55
C MET A 185 15.39 -5.32 -0.21
N SER A 186 15.04 -5.21 1.07
CA SER A 186 13.88 -4.43 1.53
C SER A 186 13.90 -2.98 1.05
N THR A 187 15.02 -2.29 1.20
CA THR A 187 15.14 -0.87 0.82
C THR A 187 15.05 -0.67 -0.68
N SER A 188 15.88 -1.37 -1.47
CA SER A 188 15.86 -1.25 -2.93
C SER A 188 14.52 -1.68 -3.52
N SER A 189 13.88 -2.73 -2.98
CA SER A 189 12.54 -3.14 -3.42
C SER A 189 11.48 -2.06 -3.16
N LYS A 190 11.53 -1.36 -2.01
CA LYS A 190 10.61 -0.25 -1.72
C LYS A 190 10.82 0.93 -2.67
N MET A 191 12.08 1.31 -2.93
CA MET A 191 12.43 2.35 -3.91
C MET A 191 11.88 1.99 -5.29
N SER A 192 12.22 0.79 -5.78
CA SER A 192 11.83 0.35 -7.13
C SER A 192 10.31 0.23 -7.30
N ARG A 193 9.57 -0.19 -6.26
CA ARG A 193 8.10 -0.21 -6.27
C ARG A 193 7.50 1.20 -6.39
N GLY A 194 8.07 2.18 -5.67
CA GLY A 194 7.65 3.58 -5.79
C GLY A 194 7.93 4.13 -7.18
N MET A 195 9.15 3.92 -7.71
CA MET A 195 9.53 4.34 -9.08
C MET A 195 8.68 3.65 -10.15
N MET A 196 8.37 2.36 -9.98
CA MET A 196 7.49 1.63 -10.89
C MET A 196 6.08 2.22 -10.88
N ALA A 197 5.53 2.52 -9.72
CA ALA A 197 4.24 3.17 -9.60
C ALA A 197 4.26 4.55 -10.27
N HIS A 198 5.28 5.38 -10.00
CA HIS A 198 5.46 6.67 -10.66
C HIS A 198 5.47 6.55 -12.19
N ALA A 199 6.29 5.65 -12.72
CA ALA A 199 6.39 5.41 -14.17
C ALA A 199 5.06 4.93 -14.78
N CYS A 200 4.34 4.03 -14.07
CA CYS A 200 3.03 3.56 -14.50
C CYS A 200 2.00 4.69 -14.53
N LEU A 201 2.02 5.61 -13.57
CA LEU A 201 1.10 6.75 -13.54
C LEU A 201 1.44 7.77 -14.62
N THR A 202 2.73 8.13 -14.77
CA THR A 202 3.21 9.09 -15.76
C THR A 202 2.92 8.63 -17.18
N ASN A 203 3.14 7.35 -17.47
CA ASN A 203 2.94 6.78 -18.81
C ASN A 203 1.54 6.18 -18.99
N GLN A 204 0.65 6.33 -18.00
CA GLN A 204 -0.73 5.80 -18.01
C GLN A 204 -0.80 4.32 -18.43
N VAL A 205 0.06 3.49 -17.83
CA VAL A 205 0.23 2.07 -18.17
C VAL A 205 -1.05 1.28 -17.88
N LYS A 206 -1.65 0.69 -18.91
CA LYS A 206 -2.88 -0.12 -18.82
C LYS A 206 -2.62 -1.61 -19.03
N HIS A 207 -1.51 -1.97 -19.68
CA HIS A 207 -1.19 -3.35 -20.00
C HIS A 207 0.20 -3.73 -19.47
N VAL A 208 0.37 -5.00 -19.16
CA VAL A 208 1.63 -5.54 -18.59
C VAL A 208 2.82 -5.35 -19.54
N ARG A 209 2.60 -5.47 -20.85
CA ARG A 209 3.64 -5.27 -21.88
C ARG A 209 4.18 -3.85 -21.94
N ASP A 210 3.43 -2.87 -21.41
CA ASP A 210 3.79 -1.45 -21.42
C ASP A 210 4.59 -1.07 -20.16
N LEU A 211 4.89 -2.04 -19.27
CA LEU A 211 5.73 -1.81 -18.10
C LEU A 211 7.15 -1.42 -18.52
N PRO A 212 7.80 -0.50 -17.78
CA PRO A 212 9.19 -0.13 -18.02
C PRO A 212 10.13 -1.34 -18.07
N ARG A 213 11.04 -1.39 -19.01
CA ARG A 213 12.05 -2.46 -19.11
C ARG A 213 13.14 -2.36 -18.05
N GLU A 214 13.35 -1.15 -17.56
CA GLU A 214 14.32 -0.86 -16.53
C GLU A 214 13.73 0.09 -15.49
N ILE A 215 13.98 -0.21 -14.20
CA ILE A 215 13.61 0.62 -13.05
C ILE A 215 14.74 0.56 -12.02
N ASN A 216 15.29 1.72 -11.65
CA ASN A 216 16.29 1.83 -10.58
C ASN A 216 17.51 0.91 -10.80
N GLY A 217 17.94 0.75 -12.07
CA GLY A 217 19.01 -0.17 -12.45
C GLY A 217 18.63 -1.66 -12.41
N PHE A 218 17.38 -1.99 -12.14
CA PHE A 218 16.85 -3.35 -12.29
C PHE A 218 16.28 -3.53 -13.70
N ILE A 219 16.73 -4.56 -14.40
CA ILE A 219 16.31 -4.90 -15.76
C ILE A 219 15.24 -5.99 -15.70
N CYS A 220 14.17 -5.84 -16.46
CA CYS A 220 13.13 -6.85 -16.60
C CYS A 220 13.70 -8.07 -17.33
N VAL A 221 13.73 -9.22 -16.64
CA VAL A 221 14.19 -10.50 -17.22
C VAL A 221 13.04 -11.41 -17.65
N THR A 222 11.79 -11.03 -17.32
CA THR A 222 10.60 -11.71 -17.82
C THR A 222 10.27 -11.19 -19.22
N ASP A 223 9.98 -12.08 -20.16
CA ASP A 223 9.52 -11.68 -21.49
C ASP A 223 8.08 -11.19 -21.44
N ILE A 224 7.93 -9.87 -21.16
CA ILE A 224 6.61 -9.23 -21.06
C ILE A 224 5.99 -8.89 -22.43
N GLU A 225 6.75 -8.97 -23.54
CA GLU A 225 6.23 -8.73 -24.90
C GLU A 225 5.37 -9.87 -25.39
N SER A 226 5.75 -11.09 -25.03
CA SER A 226 4.97 -12.30 -25.39
C SER A 226 3.67 -12.42 -24.59
N ILE A 227 3.48 -11.59 -23.55
CA ILE A 227 2.27 -11.61 -22.71
C ILE A 227 1.14 -10.89 -23.44
N THR A 228 0.38 -11.64 -24.22
CA THR A 228 -0.79 -11.09 -24.94
C THR A 228 -1.91 -10.71 -23.99
N ILE A 229 -2.36 -11.61 -23.14
CA ILE A 229 -3.29 -11.35 -22.03
C ILE A 229 -3.07 -12.45 -21.01
N PRO A 230 -2.46 -12.19 -19.82
CA PRO A 230 -2.36 -13.22 -18.82
C PRO A 230 -3.75 -13.65 -18.38
N SER A 231 -4.08 -14.91 -18.61
CA SER A 231 -5.35 -15.50 -18.14
C SER A 231 -5.31 -15.83 -16.65
N GLU A 232 -4.10 -15.82 -16.05
CA GLU A 232 -3.81 -16.23 -14.68
C GLU A 232 -2.84 -15.27 -13.99
N SER A 233 -2.68 -15.43 -12.68
CA SER A 233 -1.68 -14.72 -11.90
C SER A 233 -0.26 -15.09 -12.34
N MET A 234 0.63 -14.10 -12.35
CA MET A 234 2.01 -14.28 -12.76
C MET A 234 2.96 -13.38 -11.98
N THR A 235 4.27 -13.68 -12.06
CA THR A 235 5.33 -12.85 -11.51
C THR A 235 6.19 -12.28 -12.64
N ILE A 236 6.43 -10.96 -12.59
CA ILE A 236 7.39 -10.27 -13.44
C ILE A 236 8.62 -9.99 -12.59
N ARG A 237 9.74 -10.49 -13.04
CA ARG A 237 11.00 -10.39 -12.33
C ARG A 237 11.90 -9.33 -12.96
N TYR A 238 12.43 -8.49 -12.10
CA TYR A 238 13.46 -7.50 -12.40
C TYR A 238 14.73 -7.86 -11.63
N GLU A 239 15.89 -7.81 -12.30
CA GLU A 239 17.18 -8.16 -11.72
C GLU A 239 18.19 -7.02 -11.84
N ARG A 240 19.02 -6.89 -10.81
CA ARG A 240 20.18 -6.00 -10.79
C ARG A 240 21.42 -6.78 -10.33
N LYS A 241 22.54 -6.63 -11.05
CA LYS A 241 23.86 -7.16 -10.69
C LYS A 241 24.58 -6.26 -9.71
#